data_f79d01b948b737f7a313b4d07a24fc08
#
_entry.id   f79d01b948b737f7a313b4d07a24fc08
#
_cell.length_a   1.000
_cell.length_b   1.000
_cell.length_c   1.000
_cell.angle_alpha   90.00
_cell.angle_beta   90.00
_cell.angle_gamma   90.00
#
_symmetry.space_group_name_H-M   'P 1'
#
loop_
_entity.id
_entity.type
_entity.pdbx_description
1 polymer ?
#
loop_
_entity_poly.entity_id
_entity_poly.type
_entity_poly.pdbx_seq_one_letter_code
_entity_poly.pdbx_strand_id
1 'polypeptide(L)'
;MTITLIADDLTGACDAGAHFSGRGRVGVFVDAARVDATRAVAVVDTESRALSPSEAGARVRAVARDLRARIRAGFVFKKIDSTLRDPVTAEIEALLEVTGRPTALVCSSFPAHGRTVTGGVLRVDGLPAHTSVVGRDPAYPGDTSVVTDILRRGAARPVRHLPLESVRGGSAALGAALRRAAGGIIAADAETEADLDALAAAGIASPDVILAGSAGLAQFAARHLGHAGPAAPMPGGRAWLIVAGSLHPVTRRIG
;
A
#
# COMPACT_ATOMS: atom_id res chain seq x y z
N MET A 1 -7.75 -3.71 -19.05
CA MET A 1 -7.89 -2.85 -17.86
C MET A 1 -6.52 -2.29 -17.49
N THR A 2 -6.39 -1.01 -17.25
CA THR A 2 -5.14 -0.39 -16.79
C THR A 2 -5.01 -0.51 -15.28
N ILE A 3 -3.77 -0.62 -14.79
CA ILE A 3 -3.45 -0.68 -13.37
C ILE A 3 -2.50 0.48 -13.05
N THR A 4 -2.83 1.23 -12.03
CA THR A 4 -2.02 2.37 -11.56
C THR A 4 -1.70 2.16 -10.09
N LEU A 5 -0.42 2.11 -9.76
CA LEU A 5 0.04 2.16 -8.38
C LEU A 5 0.60 3.55 -8.08
N ILE A 6 0.24 4.12 -6.94
CA ILE A 6 0.81 5.38 -6.44
C ILE A 6 1.53 5.06 -5.15
N ALA A 7 2.85 5.19 -5.15
CA ALA A 7 3.72 4.83 -4.03
C ALA A 7 4.31 6.07 -3.37
N ASP A 8 4.59 5.98 -2.09
CA ASP A 8 5.15 7.03 -1.24
C ASP A 8 6.68 7.16 -1.37
N ASP A 9 7.35 6.07 -1.81
CA ASP A 9 8.79 6.03 -2.06
C ASP A 9 9.17 5.10 -3.22
N LEU A 10 10.36 5.29 -3.78
CA LEU A 10 10.88 4.53 -4.92
C LEU A 10 11.05 3.04 -4.61
N THR A 11 11.54 2.70 -3.41
CA THR A 11 11.74 1.31 -3.01
C THR A 11 10.39 0.58 -2.96
N GLY A 12 9.38 1.19 -2.35
CA GLY A 12 8.03 0.64 -2.30
C GLY A 12 7.36 0.58 -3.68
N ALA A 13 7.65 1.55 -4.56
CA ALA A 13 7.18 1.53 -5.94
C ALA A 13 7.74 0.33 -6.71
N CYS A 14 9.04 0.08 -6.60
CA CYS A 14 9.69 -1.07 -7.24
C CYS A 14 9.21 -2.40 -6.64
N ASP A 15 9.14 -2.49 -5.31
CA ASP A 15 8.71 -3.70 -4.59
C ASP A 15 7.26 -4.08 -4.96
N ALA A 16 6.31 -3.15 -4.83
CA ALA A 16 4.94 -3.40 -5.22
C ALA A 16 4.79 -3.66 -6.73
N GLY A 17 5.50 -2.89 -7.55
CA GLY A 17 5.47 -3.03 -9.02
C GLY A 17 5.94 -4.39 -9.50
N ALA A 18 6.95 -4.96 -8.87
CA ALA A 18 7.50 -6.28 -9.23
C ALA A 18 6.44 -7.38 -9.22
N HIS A 19 5.48 -7.33 -8.29
CA HIS A 19 4.40 -8.31 -8.21
C HIS A 19 3.46 -8.29 -9.42
N PHE A 20 3.40 -7.19 -10.17
CA PHE A 20 2.55 -7.04 -11.36
C PHE A 20 3.25 -7.39 -12.67
N SER A 21 4.48 -7.93 -12.63
CA SER A 21 5.29 -8.16 -13.84
C SER A 21 4.91 -9.40 -14.66
N GLY A 22 3.98 -10.23 -14.21
CA GLY A 22 3.64 -11.51 -14.84
C GLY A 22 3.04 -11.43 -16.23
N ARG A 23 2.53 -10.26 -16.66
CA ARG A 23 2.01 -10.03 -18.03
C ARG A 23 2.81 -9.01 -18.82
N GLY A 24 4.05 -8.76 -18.46
CA GLY A 24 4.91 -7.86 -19.19
C GLY A 24 5.63 -6.84 -18.33
N ARG A 25 6.20 -5.84 -19.00
CA ARG A 25 7.00 -4.81 -18.32
C ARG A 25 6.13 -3.86 -17.50
N VAL A 26 6.47 -3.69 -16.25
CA VAL A 26 5.95 -2.65 -15.37
C VAL A 26 6.82 -1.40 -15.51
N GLY A 27 6.20 -0.24 -15.70
CA GLY A 27 6.91 1.03 -15.68
C GLY A 27 6.87 1.63 -14.28
N VAL A 28 8.03 1.99 -13.72
CA VAL A 28 8.14 2.81 -12.51
C VAL A 28 8.56 4.22 -12.93
N PHE A 29 7.81 5.22 -12.50
CA PHE A 29 7.95 6.61 -12.93
C PHE A 29 8.07 7.50 -11.69
N VAL A 30 9.01 8.44 -11.73
CA VAL A 30 9.16 9.51 -10.73
C VAL A 30 8.45 10.81 -11.19
N ASP A 31 7.88 10.79 -12.38
CA ASP A 31 7.13 11.89 -12.98
C ASP A 31 5.88 11.33 -13.67
N ALA A 32 4.71 11.73 -13.20
CA ALA A 32 3.42 11.27 -13.72
C ALA A 32 3.20 11.65 -15.20
N ALA A 33 3.77 12.76 -15.65
CA ALA A 33 3.67 13.22 -17.05
C ALA A 33 4.38 12.27 -18.04
N ARG A 34 5.30 11.45 -17.54
CA ARG A 34 6.03 10.46 -18.34
C ARG A 34 5.36 9.10 -18.40
N VAL A 35 4.21 8.93 -17.74
CA VAL A 35 3.48 7.65 -17.76
C VAL A 35 2.96 7.38 -19.18
N ASP A 36 3.51 6.34 -19.79
CA ASP A 36 3.08 5.86 -21.09
C ASP A 36 1.65 5.26 -20.99
N ALA A 37 0.71 5.89 -21.72
CA ALA A 37 -0.70 5.50 -21.72
C ALA A 37 -0.92 4.06 -22.22
N THR A 38 -0.01 3.51 -23.02
CA THR A 38 -0.10 2.16 -23.60
C THR A 38 0.26 1.06 -22.60
N ARG A 39 0.93 1.40 -21.50
CA ARG A 39 1.33 0.40 -20.49
C ARG A 39 0.12 -0.11 -19.71
N ALA A 40 0.03 -1.43 -19.60
CA ALA A 40 -1.00 -2.06 -18.77
C ALA A 40 -0.82 -1.69 -17.29
N VAL A 41 0.42 -1.71 -16.79
CA VAL A 41 0.75 -1.38 -15.40
C VAL A 41 1.72 -0.20 -15.36
N ALA A 42 1.37 0.82 -14.56
CA ALA A 42 2.25 1.95 -14.25
C ALA A 42 2.31 2.15 -12.74
N VAL A 43 3.50 2.33 -12.20
CA VAL A 43 3.75 2.70 -10.82
C VAL A 43 4.34 4.11 -10.80
N VAL A 44 3.76 5.00 -10.02
CA VAL A 44 4.29 6.36 -9.84
C VAL A 44 4.76 6.52 -8.41
N ASP A 45 6.04 6.85 -8.28
CA ASP A 45 6.65 7.27 -7.02
C ASP A 45 6.37 8.75 -6.81
N THR A 46 5.82 9.09 -5.66
CA THR A 46 5.53 10.47 -5.27
C THR A 46 6.62 11.08 -4.41
N GLU A 47 7.59 10.29 -3.95
CA GLU A 47 8.62 10.72 -2.99
C GLU A 47 8.03 11.55 -1.83
N SER A 48 6.88 11.11 -1.31
CA SER A 48 6.08 11.85 -0.33
C SER A 48 6.30 11.40 1.11
N ARG A 49 6.98 10.28 1.32
CA ARG A 49 7.19 9.69 2.66
C ARG A 49 7.77 10.64 3.70
N ALA A 50 8.73 11.47 3.30
CA ALA A 50 9.41 12.39 4.21
C ALA A 50 8.81 13.81 4.22
N LEU A 51 7.71 14.03 3.52
CA LEU A 51 7.06 15.34 3.43
C LEU A 51 6.10 15.56 4.60
N SER A 52 5.73 16.81 4.84
CA SER A 52 4.62 17.12 5.72
C SER A 52 3.30 16.53 5.16
N PRO A 53 2.28 16.26 6.00
CA PRO A 53 0.99 15.73 5.55
C PRO A 53 0.35 16.59 4.45
N SER A 54 0.48 17.92 4.55
CA SER A 54 -0.04 18.87 3.57
C SER A 54 0.65 18.72 2.21
N GLU A 55 1.98 18.67 2.20
CA GLU A 55 2.78 18.53 0.97
C GLU A 55 2.58 17.16 0.31
N ALA A 56 2.57 16.09 1.12
CA ALA A 56 2.34 14.74 0.64
C ALA A 56 0.94 14.60 -0.01
N GLY A 57 -0.10 15.10 0.66
CA GLY A 57 -1.45 15.13 0.11
C GLY A 57 -1.54 15.96 -1.18
N ALA A 58 -0.86 17.11 -1.25
CA ALA A 58 -0.81 17.92 -2.45
C ALA A 58 -0.12 17.19 -3.62
N ARG A 59 0.98 16.48 -3.36
CA ARG A 59 1.72 15.71 -4.35
C ARG A 59 0.91 14.53 -4.90
N VAL A 60 0.30 13.73 -4.03
CA VAL A 60 -0.58 12.64 -4.45
C VAL A 60 -1.78 13.17 -5.23
N ARG A 61 -2.36 14.30 -4.81
CA ARG A 61 -3.47 14.95 -5.53
C ARG A 61 -3.06 15.37 -6.95
N ALA A 62 -1.88 15.95 -7.12
CA ALA A 62 -1.35 16.33 -8.43
C ALA A 62 -1.20 15.10 -9.33
N VAL A 63 -0.47 14.07 -8.89
CA VAL A 63 -0.28 12.82 -9.62
C VAL A 63 -1.61 12.15 -9.98
N ALA A 64 -2.56 12.09 -9.04
CA ALA A 64 -3.86 11.49 -9.30
C ALA A 64 -4.70 12.27 -10.32
N ARG A 65 -4.57 13.61 -10.37
CA ARG A 65 -5.21 14.47 -11.38
C ARG A 65 -4.62 14.23 -12.76
N ASP A 66 -3.30 14.17 -12.87
CA ASP A 66 -2.60 13.90 -14.13
C ASP A 66 -2.97 12.53 -14.70
N LEU A 67 -3.15 11.54 -13.82
CA LEU A 67 -3.51 10.17 -14.19
C LEU A 67 -5.03 9.89 -14.14
N ARG A 68 -5.87 10.92 -14.01
CA ARG A 68 -7.31 10.76 -13.75
C ARG A 68 -8.03 9.89 -14.77
N ALA A 69 -7.74 10.07 -16.06
CA ALA A 69 -8.34 9.27 -17.13
C ALA A 69 -7.97 7.78 -16.99
N ARG A 70 -6.70 7.50 -16.70
CA ARG A 70 -6.18 6.16 -16.49
C ARG A 70 -6.78 5.48 -15.25
N ILE A 71 -6.87 6.21 -14.14
CA ILE A 71 -7.44 5.73 -12.87
C ILE A 71 -8.94 5.42 -13.01
N ARG A 72 -9.69 6.25 -13.75
CA ARG A 72 -11.11 6.03 -14.02
C ARG A 72 -11.37 4.81 -14.90
N ALA A 73 -10.49 4.55 -15.86
CA ALA A 73 -10.62 3.42 -16.79
C ALA A 73 -10.09 2.09 -16.21
N GLY A 74 -9.52 2.11 -15.00
CA GLY A 74 -8.82 0.96 -14.47
C GLY A 74 -8.85 0.79 -12.95
N PHE A 75 -7.89 0.04 -12.47
CA PHE A 75 -7.66 -0.21 -11.06
C PHE A 75 -6.59 0.74 -10.51
N VAL A 76 -6.81 1.26 -9.30
CA VAL A 76 -5.83 2.06 -8.57
C VAL A 76 -5.51 1.41 -7.23
N PHE A 77 -4.22 1.37 -6.92
CA PHE A 77 -3.67 0.90 -5.65
C PHE A 77 -2.79 1.98 -5.02
N LYS A 78 -3.03 2.31 -3.75
CA LYS A 78 -2.12 3.17 -2.99
C LYS A 78 -1.13 2.31 -2.23
N LYS A 79 0.14 2.33 -2.64
CA LYS A 79 1.22 1.70 -1.89
C LYS A 79 1.62 2.58 -0.72
N ILE A 80 1.66 2.01 0.46
CA ILE A 80 2.04 2.65 1.71
C ILE A 80 3.16 1.87 2.41
N ASP A 81 3.85 2.51 3.33
CA ASP A 81 4.82 1.82 4.19
C ASP A 81 4.13 0.79 5.09
N SER A 82 4.68 -0.42 5.17
CA SER A 82 4.15 -1.51 6.01
C SER A 82 4.23 -1.20 7.51
N THR A 83 4.98 -0.18 7.89
CA THR A 83 5.14 0.27 9.28
C THR A 83 4.52 1.64 9.55
N LEU A 84 3.81 2.21 8.57
CA LEU A 84 3.05 3.47 8.69
C LEU A 84 3.91 4.67 9.12
N ARG A 85 5.15 4.81 8.60
CA ARG A 85 6.06 5.91 8.88
C ARG A 85 5.80 7.18 8.08
N ASP A 86 4.89 7.12 7.14
CA ASP A 86 4.56 8.17 6.20
C ASP A 86 3.28 8.93 6.57
N PRO A 87 2.99 10.04 5.91
CA PRO A 87 1.74 10.77 6.08
C PRO A 87 0.56 10.10 5.34
N VAL A 88 0.40 8.80 5.58
CA VAL A 88 -0.52 7.88 4.87
C VAL A 88 -1.93 8.41 4.77
N THR A 89 -2.44 9.02 5.83
CA THR A 89 -3.80 9.54 5.89
C THR A 89 -4.03 10.66 4.88
N ALA A 90 -3.12 11.62 4.83
CA ALA A 90 -3.21 12.76 3.91
C ALA A 90 -3.15 12.32 2.44
N GLU A 91 -2.36 11.29 2.15
CA GLU A 91 -2.24 10.71 0.81
C GLU A 91 -3.49 9.95 0.38
N ILE A 92 -4.08 9.16 1.30
CA ILE A 92 -5.34 8.45 1.07
C ILE A 92 -6.49 9.45 0.86
N GLU A 93 -6.60 10.47 1.71
CA GLU A 93 -7.62 11.52 1.58
C GLU A 93 -7.54 12.24 0.23
N ALA A 94 -6.32 12.57 -0.22
CA ALA A 94 -6.10 13.19 -1.52
C ALA A 94 -6.55 12.29 -2.68
N LEU A 95 -6.28 10.98 -2.58
CA LEU A 95 -6.67 10.03 -3.61
C LEU A 95 -8.19 9.80 -3.63
N LEU A 96 -8.84 9.71 -2.47
CA LEU A 96 -10.31 9.63 -2.34
C LEU A 96 -10.98 10.87 -2.94
N GLU A 97 -10.44 12.07 -2.66
CA GLU A 97 -10.93 13.33 -3.22
C GLU A 97 -10.90 13.34 -4.76
N VAL A 98 -9.75 13.01 -5.36
CA VAL A 98 -9.57 13.08 -6.81
C VAL A 98 -10.37 12.00 -7.55
N THR A 99 -10.45 10.80 -6.98
CA THR A 99 -11.17 9.68 -7.61
C THR A 99 -12.67 9.76 -7.43
N GLY A 100 -13.14 10.46 -6.39
CA GLY A 100 -14.54 10.48 -5.98
C GLY A 100 -15.00 9.19 -5.31
N ARG A 101 -14.10 8.25 -5.05
CA ARG A 101 -14.44 7.02 -4.33
C ARG A 101 -14.66 7.32 -2.85
N PRO A 102 -15.73 6.78 -2.23
CA PRO A 102 -16.05 7.11 -0.85
C PRO A 102 -15.20 6.41 0.20
N THR A 103 -14.53 5.31 -0.16
CA THR A 103 -13.93 4.40 0.82
C THR A 103 -12.50 4.01 0.46
N ALA A 104 -11.61 3.95 1.45
CA ALA A 104 -10.32 3.29 1.34
C ALA A 104 -10.25 2.09 2.28
N LEU A 105 -9.84 0.93 1.77
CA LEU A 105 -9.49 -0.25 2.54
C LEU A 105 -7.99 -0.28 2.72
N VAL A 106 -7.53 -0.11 3.95
CA VAL A 106 -6.12 0.03 4.33
C VAL A 106 -5.66 -1.20 5.07
N CYS A 107 -4.62 -1.86 4.57
CA CYS A 107 -3.93 -2.93 5.28
C CYS A 107 -2.42 -2.79 5.14
N SER A 108 -1.73 -2.46 6.24
CA SER A 108 -0.28 -2.30 6.26
C SER A 108 0.47 -3.63 6.44
N SER A 109 -0.22 -4.72 6.78
CA SER A 109 0.40 -6.02 7.07
C SER A 109 1.25 -6.54 5.91
N PHE A 110 2.35 -7.19 6.28
CA PHE A 110 3.24 -7.91 5.39
C PHE A 110 3.81 -9.12 6.15
N PRO A 111 3.03 -10.20 6.34
CA PRO A 111 3.39 -11.32 7.20
C PRO A 111 4.73 -11.97 6.83
N ALA A 112 5.03 -12.12 5.54
CA ALA A 112 6.31 -12.65 5.06
C ALA A 112 7.52 -11.83 5.55
N HIS A 113 7.31 -10.58 5.97
CA HIS A 113 8.33 -9.69 6.52
C HIS A 113 8.13 -9.42 8.03
N GLY A 114 7.34 -10.25 8.73
CA GLY A 114 7.09 -10.10 10.16
C GLY A 114 6.22 -8.90 10.56
N ARG A 115 5.46 -8.28 9.62
CA ARG A 115 4.55 -7.18 9.91
C ARG A 115 3.12 -7.70 9.89
N THR A 116 2.43 -7.60 11.01
CA THR A 116 1.03 -8.03 11.16
C THR A 116 0.20 -6.97 11.84
N VAL A 117 -1.10 -6.97 11.58
CA VAL A 117 -2.07 -6.16 12.33
C VAL A 117 -3.10 -7.11 12.91
N THR A 118 -3.21 -7.12 14.23
CA THR A 118 -4.15 -7.99 14.96
C THR A 118 -4.76 -7.20 16.10
N GLY A 119 -6.11 -7.18 16.18
CA GLY A 119 -6.84 -6.36 17.13
C GLY A 119 -6.58 -4.86 16.94
N GLY A 120 -6.35 -4.44 15.69
CA GLY A 120 -6.02 -3.05 15.34
C GLY A 120 -4.59 -2.63 15.69
N VAL A 121 -3.74 -3.52 16.20
CA VAL A 121 -2.37 -3.20 16.63
C VAL A 121 -1.36 -3.69 15.60
N LEU A 122 -0.58 -2.77 15.04
CA LEU A 122 0.55 -3.09 14.17
C LEU A 122 1.71 -3.66 14.99
N ARG A 123 2.20 -4.82 14.55
CA ARG A 123 3.34 -5.52 15.15
C ARG A 123 4.47 -5.70 14.13
N VAL A 124 5.68 -5.65 14.63
CA VAL A 124 6.91 -5.96 13.90
C VAL A 124 7.63 -7.05 14.66
N ASP A 125 7.80 -8.22 14.03
CA ASP A 125 8.38 -9.41 14.64
C ASP A 125 7.73 -9.76 16.00
N GLY A 126 6.39 -9.64 16.07
CA GLY A 126 5.58 -9.93 17.25
C GLY A 126 5.48 -8.80 18.28
N LEU A 127 6.34 -7.79 18.21
CA LEU A 127 6.33 -6.64 19.13
C LEU A 127 5.44 -5.51 18.59
N PRO A 128 4.72 -4.75 19.43
CA PRO A 128 4.07 -3.51 18.98
C PRO A 128 5.07 -2.60 18.27
N ALA A 129 4.68 -2.05 17.11
CA ALA A 129 5.62 -1.34 16.23
C ALA A 129 6.35 -0.18 16.95
N HIS A 130 5.64 0.59 17.81
CA HIS A 130 6.24 1.70 18.56
C HIS A 130 7.34 1.26 19.56
N THR A 131 7.31 0.00 20.02
CA THR A 131 8.33 -0.55 20.93
C THR A 131 9.44 -1.30 20.22
N SER A 132 9.28 -1.52 18.92
CA SER A 132 10.24 -2.24 18.08
C SER A 132 11.37 -1.33 17.58
N VAL A 133 12.26 -1.89 16.77
CA VAL A 133 13.31 -1.13 16.05
C VAL A 133 12.71 -0.01 15.17
N VAL A 134 11.51 -0.20 14.65
CA VAL A 134 10.81 0.78 13.80
C VAL A 134 10.33 1.99 14.61
N GLY A 135 9.90 1.80 15.85
CA GLY A 135 9.47 2.90 16.72
C GLY A 135 10.60 3.88 17.10
N ARG A 136 11.88 3.49 16.85
CA ARG A 136 13.04 4.37 17.01
C ARG A 136 13.33 5.24 15.80
N ASP A 137 12.65 4.98 14.68
CA ASP A 137 12.77 5.79 13.47
C ASP A 137 12.07 7.14 13.72
N PRO A 138 12.74 8.29 13.52
CA PRO A 138 12.11 9.62 13.70
C PRO A 138 10.87 9.85 12.83
N ALA A 139 10.74 9.11 11.72
CA ALA A 139 9.57 9.18 10.86
C ALA A 139 8.38 8.34 11.37
N TYR A 140 8.57 7.52 12.43
CA TYR A 140 7.46 6.75 13.01
C TYR A 140 6.47 7.70 13.71
N PRO A 141 5.15 7.51 13.53
CA PRO A 141 4.15 8.49 13.97
C PRO A 141 3.86 8.48 15.48
N GLY A 142 4.89 8.39 16.32
CA GLY A 142 4.79 8.58 17.76
C GLY A 142 4.75 7.27 18.57
N ASP A 143 4.01 7.25 19.68
CA ASP A 143 4.06 6.25 20.74
C ASP A 143 2.95 5.18 20.68
N THR A 144 2.22 5.11 19.60
CA THR A 144 1.13 4.14 19.41
C THR A 144 1.39 3.18 18.26
N SER A 145 0.90 1.96 18.38
CA SER A 145 0.81 0.97 17.30
C SER A 145 -0.63 0.70 16.88
N VAL A 146 -1.59 1.42 17.45
CA VAL A 146 -3.00 1.28 17.08
C VAL A 146 -3.22 1.95 15.74
N VAL A 147 -3.47 1.14 14.71
CA VAL A 147 -3.54 1.61 13.31
C VAL A 147 -4.63 2.66 13.11
N THR A 148 -5.79 2.50 13.77
CA THR A 148 -6.86 3.49 13.68
C THR A 148 -6.47 4.83 14.31
N ASP A 149 -5.64 4.84 15.35
CA ASP A 149 -5.20 6.08 15.98
C ASP A 149 -4.15 6.80 15.11
N ILE A 150 -3.27 6.04 14.47
CA ILE A 150 -2.34 6.57 13.48
C ILE A 150 -3.11 7.21 12.32
N LEU A 151 -4.08 6.48 11.76
CA LEU A 151 -4.86 6.94 10.60
C LEU A 151 -5.84 8.08 10.94
N ARG A 152 -6.30 8.21 12.18
CA ARG A 152 -7.13 9.35 12.62
C ARG A 152 -6.38 10.67 12.65
N ARG A 153 -5.05 10.65 12.72
CA ARG A 153 -4.24 11.87 12.69
C ARG A 153 -4.38 12.56 11.34
N GLY A 154 -5.13 13.67 11.33
CA GLY A 154 -5.40 14.43 10.11
C GLY A 154 -6.46 13.85 9.18
N ALA A 155 -7.20 12.82 9.60
CA ALA A 155 -8.32 12.30 8.82
C ALA A 155 -9.52 13.27 8.83
N ALA A 156 -10.01 13.61 7.64
CA ALA A 156 -11.27 14.34 7.50
C ALA A 156 -12.48 13.39 7.49
N ARG A 157 -12.25 12.12 7.15
CA ARG A 157 -13.26 11.06 7.09
C ARG A 157 -13.22 10.15 8.30
N PRO A 158 -14.34 9.45 8.61
CA PRO A 158 -14.35 8.45 9.68
C PRO A 158 -13.31 7.34 9.43
N VAL A 159 -12.58 6.96 10.49
CA VAL A 159 -11.66 5.81 10.48
C VAL A 159 -12.26 4.69 11.31
N ARG A 160 -12.44 3.52 10.69
CA ARG A 160 -13.06 2.34 11.31
C ARG A 160 -12.11 1.15 11.29
N HIS A 161 -12.18 0.33 12.32
CA HIS A 161 -11.44 -0.94 12.40
C HIS A 161 -12.26 -2.07 11.76
N LEU A 162 -11.60 -2.87 10.94
CA LEU A 162 -12.12 -4.13 10.40
C LEU A 162 -11.36 -5.28 11.06
N PRO A 163 -11.95 -5.94 12.06
CA PRO A 163 -11.25 -6.95 12.85
C PRO A 163 -11.06 -8.26 12.07
N LEU A 164 -10.12 -9.06 12.54
CA LEU A 164 -9.65 -10.30 11.89
C LEU A 164 -10.78 -11.31 11.66
N GLU A 165 -11.72 -11.44 12.60
CA GLU A 165 -12.89 -12.31 12.46
C GLU A 165 -13.79 -11.88 11.29
N SER A 166 -13.89 -10.59 11.01
CA SER A 166 -14.61 -10.09 9.83
C SER A 166 -13.89 -10.41 8.53
N VAL A 167 -12.55 -10.37 8.54
CA VAL A 167 -11.71 -10.75 7.40
C VAL A 167 -11.85 -12.24 7.10
N ARG A 168 -11.85 -13.07 8.14
CA ARG A 168 -11.93 -14.54 8.06
C ARG A 168 -13.36 -15.08 7.96
N GLY A 169 -14.38 -14.24 8.03
CA GLY A 169 -15.80 -14.62 7.96
C GLY A 169 -16.29 -15.07 6.57
N GLY A 170 -15.39 -15.14 5.57
CA GLY A 170 -15.70 -15.48 4.19
C GLY A 170 -16.12 -14.28 3.35
N SER A 171 -16.12 -14.45 2.02
CA SER A 171 -16.25 -13.35 1.05
C SER A 171 -17.56 -12.56 1.20
N ALA A 172 -18.68 -13.23 1.46
CA ALA A 172 -19.97 -12.58 1.64
C ALA A 172 -20.02 -11.71 2.92
N ALA A 173 -19.50 -12.23 4.04
CA ALA A 173 -19.46 -11.52 5.31
C ALA A 173 -18.48 -10.33 5.24
N LEU A 174 -17.29 -10.53 4.65
CA LEU A 174 -16.31 -9.47 4.45
C LEU A 174 -16.86 -8.36 3.54
N GLY A 175 -17.50 -8.71 2.41
CA GLY A 175 -18.15 -7.74 1.54
C GLY A 175 -19.26 -6.96 2.24
N ALA A 176 -20.07 -7.62 3.10
CA ALA A 176 -21.07 -6.94 3.91
C ALA A 176 -20.43 -6.00 4.96
N ALA A 177 -19.34 -6.41 5.58
CA ALA A 177 -18.60 -5.57 6.52
C ALA A 177 -18.02 -4.31 5.85
N LEU A 178 -17.45 -4.44 4.65
CA LEU A 178 -16.95 -3.31 3.86
C LEU A 178 -18.09 -2.33 3.51
N ARG A 179 -19.24 -2.84 3.08
CA ARG A 179 -20.41 -1.98 2.78
C ARG A 179 -20.92 -1.25 4.02
N ARG A 180 -20.98 -1.90 5.19
CA ARG A 180 -21.39 -1.25 6.46
C ARG A 180 -20.39 -0.18 6.91
N ALA A 181 -19.13 -0.35 6.62
CA ALA A 181 -18.07 0.58 6.97
C ALA A 181 -17.80 1.63 5.88
N ALA A 182 -18.58 1.66 4.80
CA ALA A 182 -18.37 2.58 3.69
C ALA A 182 -18.42 4.07 4.10
N GLY A 183 -17.79 4.91 3.28
CA GLY A 183 -17.72 6.36 3.50
C GLY A 183 -16.61 6.79 4.45
N GLY A 184 -15.40 6.19 4.31
CA GLY A 184 -14.25 6.56 5.12
C GLY A 184 -13.03 5.66 4.90
N ILE A 185 -12.16 5.62 5.90
CA ILE A 185 -10.95 4.81 5.90
C ILE A 185 -11.22 3.58 6.78
N ILE A 186 -11.01 2.39 6.24
CA ILE A 186 -11.18 1.11 6.91
C ILE A 186 -9.80 0.54 7.17
N ALA A 187 -9.39 0.48 8.43
CA ALA A 187 -8.14 -0.16 8.86
C ALA A 187 -8.38 -1.66 9.09
N ALA A 188 -7.86 -2.51 8.24
CA ALA A 188 -8.09 -3.95 8.31
C ALA A 188 -6.97 -4.69 9.03
N ASP A 189 -7.35 -5.64 9.88
CA ASP A 189 -6.44 -6.64 10.42
C ASP A 189 -6.01 -7.62 9.31
N ALA A 190 -4.76 -8.08 9.39
CA ALA A 190 -4.27 -9.26 8.68
C ALA A 190 -3.03 -9.81 9.40
N GLU A 191 -3.00 -11.10 9.60
CA GLU A 191 -1.95 -11.82 10.30
C GLU A 191 -1.24 -12.81 9.38
N THR A 192 -1.94 -13.27 8.34
CA THR A 192 -1.47 -14.28 7.40
C THR A 192 -1.60 -13.79 5.95
N GLU A 193 -0.93 -14.48 5.03
CA GLU A 193 -1.09 -14.25 3.60
C GLU A 193 -2.52 -14.54 3.12
N ALA A 194 -3.21 -15.51 3.74
CA ALA A 194 -4.61 -15.79 3.42
C ALA A 194 -5.55 -14.62 3.79
N ASP A 195 -5.24 -13.88 4.86
CA ASP A 195 -5.99 -12.68 5.22
C ASP A 195 -5.78 -11.58 4.19
N LEU A 196 -4.53 -11.39 3.71
CA LEU A 196 -4.23 -10.45 2.62
C LEU A 196 -4.92 -10.82 1.31
N ASP A 197 -4.98 -12.12 0.99
CA ASP A 197 -5.68 -12.62 -0.20
C ASP A 197 -7.18 -12.29 -0.15
N ALA A 198 -7.82 -12.54 0.99
CA ALA A 198 -9.22 -12.22 1.21
C ALA A 198 -9.51 -10.71 1.08
N LEU A 199 -8.66 -9.87 1.69
CA LEU A 199 -8.77 -8.41 1.61
C LEU A 199 -8.58 -7.89 0.19
N ALA A 200 -7.60 -8.42 -0.55
CA ALA A 200 -7.35 -8.04 -1.94
C ALA A 200 -8.54 -8.41 -2.83
N ALA A 201 -9.07 -9.63 -2.69
CA ALA A 201 -10.25 -10.08 -3.43
C ALA A 201 -11.47 -9.18 -3.14
N ALA A 202 -11.75 -8.89 -1.87
CA ALA A 202 -12.88 -8.07 -1.47
C ALA A 202 -12.74 -6.60 -1.94
N GLY A 203 -11.55 -6.03 -1.84
CA GLY A 203 -11.28 -4.67 -2.30
C GLY A 203 -11.42 -4.52 -3.81
N ILE A 204 -10.93 -5.51 -4.59
CA ILE A 204 -11.05 -5.52 -6.06
C ILE A 204 -12.51 -5.71 -6.49
N ALA A 205 -13.28 -6.54 -5.78
CA ALA A 205 -14.70 -6.74 -6.04
C ALA A 205 -15.58 -5.52 -5.68
N SER A 206 -15.01 -4.50 -5.04
CA SER A 206 -15.72 -3.31 -4.55
C SER A 206 -15.28 -2.06 -5.33
N PRO A 207 -15.97 -1.65 -6.41
CA PRO A 207 -15.52 -0.57 -7.29
C PRO A 207 -15.43 0.80 -6.59
N ASP A 208 -16.17 0.99 -5.51
CA ASP A 208 -16.19 2.22 -4.70
C ASP A 208 -15.05 2.26 -3.64
N VAL A 209 -14.22 1.22 -3.58
CA VAL A 209 -13.13 1.11 -2.63
C VAL A 209 -11.79 1.36 -3.31
N ILE A 210 -10.93 2.18 -2.69
CA ILE A 210 -9.51 2.25 -3.00
C ILE A 210 -8.78 1.25 -2.10
N LEU A 211 -8.03 0.36 -2.72
CA LEU A 211 -7.16 -0.55 -1.97
C LEU A 211 -5.83 0.16 -1.66
N ALA A 212 -5.48 0.23 -0.39
CA ALA A 212 -4.22 0.82 0.07
C ALA A 212 -3.48 -0.16 1.00
N GLY A 213 -2.19 -0.37 0.77
CA GLY A 213 -1.46 -1.31 1.61
C GLY A 213 0.01 -1.48 1.28
N SER A 214 0.62 -2.43 1.98
CA SER A 214 1.99 -2.85 1.78
C SER A 214 2.20 -3.54 0.41
N ALA A 215 3.45 -3.84 0.08
CA ALA A 215 3.75 -4.69 -1.08
C ALA A 215 3.19 -6.12 -0.90
N GLY A 216 3.03 -6.60 0.33
CA GLY A 216 2.33 -7.85 0.60
C GLY A 216 0.88 -7.85 0.11
N LEU A 217 0.12 -6.80 0.40
CA LEU A 217 -1.25 -6.67 -0.15
C LEU A 217 -1.24 -6.50 -1.68
N ALA A 218 -0.27 -5.74 -2.21
CA ALA A 218 -0.10 -5.56 -3.66
C ALA A 218 0.15 -6.88 -4.40
N GLN A 219 0.87 -7.82 -3.79
CA GLN A 219 1.11 -9.17 -4.33
C GLN A 219 -0.21 -9.91 -4.59
N PHE A 220 -1.13 -9.90 -3.64
CA PHE A 220 -2.42 -10.57 -3.79
C PHE A 220 -3.34 -9.80 -4.74
N ALA A 221 -3.29 -8.47 -4.74
CA ALA A 221 -4.00 -7.68 -5.75
C ALA A 221 -3.53 -8.03 -7.17
N ALA A 222 -2.22 -8.20 -7.40
CA ALA A 222 -1.68 -8.63 -8.69
C ALA A 222 -2.21 -10.01 -9.12
N ARG A 223 -2.33 -10.96 -8.18
CA ARG A 223 -2.91 -12.30 -8.44
C ARG A 223 -4.35 -12.20 -8.91
N HIS A 224 -5.21 -11.52 -8.16
CA HIS A 224 -6.63 -11.38 -8.49
C HIS A 224 -6.87 -10.59 -9.79
N LEU A 225 -5.98 -9.67 -10.15
CA LEU A 225 -6.02 -8.94 -11.41
C LEU A 225 -5.37 -9.72 -12.58
N GLY A 226 -4.85 -10.92 -12.30
CA GLY A 226 -4.23 -11.79 -13.31
C GLY A 226 -2.88 -11.26 -13.82
N HIS A 227 -2.18 -10.47 -13.02
CA HIS A 227 -0.87 -9.89 -13.35
C HIS A 227 0.30 -10.52 -12.57
N ALA A 228 0.02 -11.46 -11.65
CA ALA A 228 1.08 -12.18 -10.95
C ALA A 228 1.80 -13.14 -11.91
N GLY A 229 3.10 -13.24 -11.73
CA GLY A 229 3.93 -14.16 -12.50
C GLY A 229 5.36 -14.18 -11.96
N PRO A 230 6.20 -15.08 -12.44
CA PRO A 230 7.61 -15.10 -12.06
C PRO A 230 8.26 -13.78 -12.46
N ALA A 231 9.13 -13.28 -11.59
CA ALA A 231 9.97 -12.14 -11.92
C ALA A 231 10.78 -12.45 -13.19
N ALA A 232 10.94 -11.44 -14.05
CA ALA A 232 11.81 -11.58 -15.21
C ALA A 232 13.21 -11.99 -14.73
N PRO A 233 13.89 -12.93 -15.39
CA PRO A 233 15.24 -13.31 -15.01
C PRO A 233 16.14 -12.07 -15.07
N MET A 234 17.01 -11.96 -14.06
CA MET A 234 18.04 -10.91 -14.06
C MET A 234 18.91 -11.05 -15.30
N PRO A 235 19.27 -9.95 -15.96
CA PRO A 235 20.21 -10.01 -17.07
C PRO A 235 21.51 -10.72 -16.62
N GLY A 236 22.01 -11.67 -17.39
CA GLY A 236 23.25 -12.34 -17.11
C GLY A 236 24.41 -11.34 -17.09
N GLY A 237 25.28 -11.43 -16.09
CA GLY A 237 26.49 -10.60 -15.95
C GLY A 237 27.60 -11.38 -15.25
N ARG A 238 28.86 -10.98 -15.50
CA ARG A 238 30.01 -11.60 -14.86
C ARG A 238 30.27 -11.07 -13.45
N ALA A 239 29.74 -9.90 -13.12
CA ALA A 239 29.90 -9.27 -11.83
C ALA A 239 28.67 -8.37 -11.55
N TRP A 240 28.32 -8.21 -10.28
CA TRP A 240 27.26 -7.35 -9.80
C TRP A 240 27.83 -6.38 -8.78
N LEU A 241 27.53 -5.09 -8.95
CA LEU A 241 27.74 -4.09 -7.91
C LEU A 241 26.41 -3.87 -7.19
N ILE A 242 26.35 -4.18 -5.89
CA ILE A 242 25.20 -3.94 -5.05
C ILE A 242 25.51 -2.73 -4.17
N VAL A 243 24.71 -1.67 -4.30
CA VAL A 243 24.78 -0.47 -3.47
C VAL A 243 23.57 -0.43 -2.57
N ALA A 244 23.78 -0.52 -1.25
CA ALA A 244 22.71 -0.51 -0.25
C ALA A 244 22.89 0.70 0.68
N GLY A 245 21.96 1.67 0.59
CA GLY A 245 21.95 2.86 1.45
C GLY A 245 21.21 2.67 2.78
N SER A 246 20.64 1.49 3.03
CA SER A 246 19.87 1.22 4.24
C SER A 246 20.74 1.06 5.48
N LEU A 247 20.34 1.73 6.58
CA LEU A 247 20.97 1.56 7.90
C LEU A 247 20.39 0.37 8.69
N HIS A 248 19.48 -0.38 8.09
CA HIS A 248 18.83 -1.53 8.75
C HIS A 248 19.88 -2.59 9.17
N PRO A 249 19.75 -3.18 10.39
CA PRO A 249 20.73 -4.14 10.89
C PRO A 249 21.00 -5.33 9.96
N VAL A 250 20.01 -5.79 9.21
CA VAL A 250 20.19 -6.88 8.22
C VAL A 250 21.11 -6.44 7.10
N THR A 251 20.94 -5.23 6.57
CA THR A 251 21.81 -4.70 5.50
C THR A 251 23.27 -4.60 5.94
N ARG A 252 23.51 -4.22 7.19
CA ARG A 252 24.87 -4.14 7.77
C ARG A 252 25.54 -5.49 7.98
N ARG A 253 24.81 -6.62 7.96
CA ARG A 253 25.37 -7.96 8.12
C ARG A 253 25.75 -8.61 6.79
N ILE A 254 25.29 -8.08 5.68
CA ILE A 254 25.50 -8.63 4.33
C ILE A 254 26.74 -7.98 3.67
N GLY A 255 27.21 -6.85 4.14
CA GLY A 255 28.46 -6.18 3.76
C GLY A 255 29.57 -6.52 4.74
#